data_241ae0b107299fac8925f96a3d404b4b
#
_entry.id   241ae0b107299fac8925f96a3d404b4b
#
_cell.length_a   1.000
_cell.length_b   1.000
_cell.length_c   1.000
_cell.angle_alpha   90.00
_cell.angle_beta   90.00
_cell.angle_gamma   90.00
#
_symmetry.space_group_name_H-M   'P 1'
#
loop_
_entity.id
_entity.type
_entity.pdbx_description
1 polymer ?
#
loop_
_entity_poly.entity_id
_entity_poly.type
_entity_poly.pdbx_seq_one_letter_code
_entity_poly.pdbx_strand_id
1 'polypeptide(L)'
;MNRRSFLTATAATGLYAGLNPATAAPLPIKKAVLYSMLPKQLPLLERFQLAREVGFEEMECPQINDPAEAESIKKAADQAKLRIHSVMNGDHWQFPLSSGDPEVVARSMKAMRTSLGNAKLWGADTVLLVPAVVNPETSYQDAYKRSQARIRELIPMAAEYKVVIAVEEVWNKFLLSPLEFAHYVDEFKSPWVKAYFDVGNVVLWGYPQDWIRALGKRIVKLHFKDFKFQQNRETRKREAEFVNLGEGEIDWKAIHAALTEIGYKGSATVELSGGDRAYLADVSKRVDKILAGA
;
A
#
# COMPACT_ATOMS: atom_id res chain seq x y z
N MET A 1 37.36 18.87 65.39
CA MET A 1 36.01 19.43 65.61
C MET A 1 35.07 18.81 64.64
N ASN A 2 34.19 17.93 65.14
CA ASN A 2 33.18 17.16 64.38
C ASN A 2 31.96 18.04 64.10
N ARG A 3 31.46 18.01 62.85
CA ARG A 3 30.08 18.37 62.59
C ARG A 3 29.48 17.38 61.60
N ARG A 4 28.76 16.42 62.15
CA ARG A 4 27.79 15.60 61.45
C ARG A 4 26.51 16.40 61.32
N SER A 5 26.06 16.65 60.09
CA SER A 5 24.73 17.17 59.81
C SER A 5 23.87 16.02 59.26
N PHE A 6 22.85 15.68 60.04
CA PHE A 6 21.79 14.75 59.64
C PHE A 6 20.90 15.39 58.56
N LEU A 7 20.83 14.77 57.40
CA LEU A 7 19.80 15.09 56.42
C LEU A 7 18.65 14.09 56.60
N THR A 8 17.54 14.58 57.12
CA THR A 8 16.26 13.88 57.16
C THR A 8 15.67 13.85 55.76
N ALA A 9 15.62 12.67 55.11
CA ALA A 9 14.94 12.48 53.84
C ALA A 9 13.45 12.24 54.12
N THR A 10 12.62 13.18 53.74
CA THR A 10 11.16 13.04 53.71
C THR A 10 10.79 12.21 52.47
N ALA A 11 10.33 10.99 52.69
CA ALA A 11 9.80 10.14 51.60
C ALA A 11 8.45 10.70 51.17
N ALA A 12 8.42 11.33 50.00
CA ALA A 12 7.18 11.65 49.32
C ALA A 12 6.70 10.39 48.59
N THR A 13 5.71 9.71 49.16
CA THR A 13 4.95 8.67 48.48
C THR A 13 4.12 9.31 47.36
N GLY A 14 4.70 9.40 46.17
CA GLY A 14 3.94 9.75 44.95
C GLY A 14 2.99 8.61 44.60
N LEU A 15 1.69 8.87 44.70
CA LEU A 15 0.65 8.04 44.08
C LEU A 15 0.92 8.03 42.57
N TYR A 16 1.52 6.96 42.09
CA TYR A 16 1.43 6.63 40.67
C TYR A 16 -0.01 6.23 40.39
N ALA A 17 -0.86 7.20 40.00
CA ALA A 17 -2.10 6.91 39.35
C ALA A 17 -1.72 6.14 38.07
N GLY A 18 -2.06 4.85 38.02
CA GLY A 18 -1.88 4.04 36.84
C GLY A 18 -2.65 4.69 35.68
N LEU A 19 -1.93 5.33 34.78
CA LEU A 19 -2.44 5.68 33.49
C LEU A 19 -2.75 4.34 32.80
N ASN A 20 -4.01 3.92 32.81
CA ASN A 20 -4.47 2.92 31.89
C ASN A 20 -4.02 3.42 30.50
N PRO A 21 -3.31 2.60 29.71
CA PRO A 21 -3.02 3.00 28.34
C PRO A 21 -4.38 3.22 27.68
N ALA A 22 -4.71 4.49 27.43
CA ALA A 22 -5.89 4.82 26.64
C ALA A 22 -5.76 4.02 25.36
N THR A 23 -6.72 3.12 25.12
CA THR A 23 -6.78 2.40 23.84
C THR A 23 -6.81 3.46 22.75
N ALA A 24 -5.80 3.45 21.87
CA ALA A 24 -5.71 4.41 20.79
C ALA A 24 -7.04 4.36 20.00
N ALA A 25 -7.57 5.53 19.65
CA ALA A 25 -8.77 5.55 18.81
C ALA A 25 -8.44 4.87 17.47
N PRO A 26 -9.36 4.06 16.92
CA PRO A 26 -9.14 3.43 15.63
C PRO A 26 -8.78 4.46 14.55
N LEU A 27 -7.82 4.12 13.70
CA LEU A 27 -7.45 4.97 12.58
C LEU A 27 -8.63 5.13 11.62
N PRO A 28 -8.93 6.35 11.14
CA PRO A 28 -10.02 6.61 10.20
C PRO A 28 -9.62 6.19 8.77
N ILE A 29 -9.19 4.94 8.63
CA ILE A 29 -8.70 4.34 7.38
C ILE A 29 -9.76 3.38 6.88
N LYS A 30 -10.08 3.47 5.58
CA LYS A 30 -11.00 2.55 4.91
C LYS A 30 -10.31 1.22 4.63
N LYS A 31 -10.91 0.11 5.11
CA LYS A 31 -10.41 -1.22 4.77
C LYS A 31 -10.84 -1.63 3.38
N ALA A 32 -9.85 -1.98 2.54
CA ALA A 32 -10.08 -2.45 1.20
C ALA A 32 -9.50 -3.84 0.97
N VAL A 33 -10.00 -4.52 -0.04
CA VAL A 33 -9.53 -5.84 -0.47
C VAL A 33 -9.11 -5.79 -1.93
N LEU A 34 -8.04 -6.52 -2.27
CA LEU A 34 -7.65 -6.68 -3.67
C LEU A 34 -8.63 -7.65 -4.37
N TYR A 35 -9.11 -7.27 -5.56
CA TYR A 35 -10.04 -8.07 -6.36
C TYR A 35 -9.58 -9.51 -6.57
N SER A 36 -8.29 -9.74 -6.76
CA SER A 36 -7.72 -11.08 -6.98
C SER A 36 -7.85 -12.02 -5.77
N MET A 37 -8.08 -11.49 -4.56
CA MET A 37 -8.29 -12.29 -3.35
C MET A 37 -9.67 -12.93 -3.31
N LEU A 38 -10.62 -12.46 -4.11
CA LEU A 38 -11.99 -12.95 -4.11
C LEU A 38 -12.12 -14.27 -4.88
N PRO A 39 -13.00 -15.19 -4.43
CA PRO A 39 -13.21 -16.49 -5.08
C PRO A 39 -13.61 -16.34 -6.55
N LYS A 40 -12.76 -16.80 -7.46
CA LYS A 40 -12.95 -16.64 -8.91
C LYS A 40 -14.15 -17.42 -9.46
N GLN A 41 -14.60 -18.47 -8.76
CA GLN A 41 -15.75 -19.29 -9.12
C GLN A 41 -17.09 -18.62 -8.87
N LEU A 42 -17.14 -17.56 -8.06
CA LEU A 42 -18.36 -16.80 -7.84
C LEU A 42 -18.67 -15.87 -9.01
N PRO A 43 -19.96 -15.68 -9.35
CA PRO A 43 -20.39 -14.60 -10.26
C PRO A 43 -19.88 -13.24 -9.81
N LEU A 44 -19.65 -12.34 -10.77
CA LEU A 44 -19.02 -11.04 -10.52
C LEU A 44 -19.72 -10.26 -9.39
N LEU A 45 -21.05 -10.13 -9.43
CA LEU A 45 -21.80 -9.41 -8.39
C LEU A 45 -21.62 -10.06 -7.01
N GLU A 46 -21.64 -11.37 -6.94
CA GLU A 46 -21.50 -12.09 -5.67
C GLU A 46 -20.11 -11.88 -5.04
N ARG A 47 -19.04 -11.70 -5.85
CA ARG A 47 -17.71 -11.34 -5.34
C ARG A 47 -17.74 -9.99 -4.63
N PHE A 48 -18.37 -8.98 -5.20
CA PHE A 48 -18.49 -7.65 -4.60
C PHE A 48 -19.36 -7.69 -3.34
N GLN A 49 -20.46 -8.42 -3.37
CA GLN A 49 -21.33 -8.61 -2.20
C GLN A 49 -20.58 -9.33 -1.07
N LEU A 50 -19.85 -10.41 -1.39
CA LEU A 50 -19.04 -11.12 -0.42
C LEU A 50 -18.02 -10.21 0.26
N ALA A 51 -17.25 -9.43 -0.50
CA ALA A 51 -16.29 -8.49 0.05
C ALA A 51 -16.93 -7.52 1.07
N ARG A 52 -18.09 -6.97 0.72
CA ARG A 52 -18.83 -6.09 1.62
C ARG A 52 -19.36 -6.82 2.86
N GLU A 53 -19.96 -8.00 2.69
CA GLU A 53 -20.54 -8.78 3.78
C GLU A 53 -19.52 -9.24 4.82
N VAL A 54 -18.28 -9.50 4.41
CA VAL A 54 -17.18 -9.83 5.33
C VAL A 54 -16.53 -8.60 5.95
N GLY A 55 -17.01 -7.39 5.60
CA GLY A 55 -16.67 -6.15 6.29
C GLY A 55 -15.65 -5.26 5.57
N PHE A 56 -15.30 -5.51 4.31
CA PHE A 56 -14.54 -4.53 3.53
C PHE A 56 -15.42 -3.38 3.07
N GLU A 57 -14.87 -2.18 3.05
CA GLU A 57 -15.56 -0.94 2.68
C GLU A 57 -15.27 -0.52 1.24
N GLU A 58 -14.11 -0.94 0.71
CA GLU A 58 -13.62 -0.59 -0.62
C GLU A 58 -12.92 -1.78 -1.28
N MET A 59 -12.68 -1.65 -2.57
CA MET A 59 -11.97 -2.64 -3.38
C MET A 59 -10.94 -1.97 -4.28
N GLU A 60 -9.82 -2.63 -4.49
CA GLU A 60 -8.87 -2.33 -5.55
C GLU A 60 -9.03 -3.32 -6.68
N CYS A 61 -9.27 -2.82 -7.88
CA CYS A 61 -9.50 -3.64 -9.07
C CYS A 61 -8.28 -3.62 -10.01
N PRO A 62 -8.04 -4.71 -10.76
CA PRO A 62 -7.02 -4.70 -11.79
C PRO A 62 -7.41 -3.80 -12.96
N GLN A 63 -6.43 -3.43 -13.77
CA GLN A 63 -6.66 -2.87 -15.09
C GLN A 63 -7.48 -3.82 -15.95
N ILE A 64 -8.51 -3.32 -16.62
CA ILE A 64 -9.36 -4.07 -17.54
C ILE A 64 -9.29 -3.45 -18.93
N ASN A 65 -8.91 -4.26 -19.91
CA ASN A 65 -8.73 -3.80 -21.28
C ASN A 65 -10.03 -3.88 -22.10
N ASP A 66 -10.94 -4.78 -21.75
CA ASP A 66 -12.25 -4.90 -22.42
C ASP A 66 -13.25 -3.89 -21.80
N PRO A 67 -13.78 -2.94 -22.60
CA PRO A 67 -14.75 -1.96 -22.11
C PRO A 67 -16.04 -2.60 -21.57
N ALA A 68 -16.51 -3.71 -22.13
CA ALA A 68 -17.73 -4.37 -21.68
C ALA A 68 -17.53 -5.04 -20.30
N GLU A 69 -16.35 -5.62 -20.07
CA GLU A 69 -15.97 -6.15 -18.76
C GLU A 69 -15.83 -5.01 -17.73
N ALA A 70 -15.19 -3.89 -18.11
CA ALA A 70 -15.05 -2.73 -17.24
C ALA A 70 -16.41 -2.16 -16.80
N GLU A 71 -17.39 -2.06 -17.72
CA GLU A 71 -18.76 -1.66 -17.40
C GLU A 71 -19.47 -2.68 -16.50
N SER A 72 -19.22 -3.96 -16.68
CA SER A 72 -19.79 -5.03 -15.84
C SER A 72 -19.28 -4.93 -14.41
N ILE A 73 -17.98 -4.64 -14.23
CA ILE A 73 -17.37 -4.40 -12.92
C ILE A 73 -18.00 -3.18 -12.25
N LYS A 74 -18.17 -2.07 -12.99
CA LYS A 74 -18.86 -0.89 -12.46
C LYS A 74 -20.25 -1.22 -11.94
N LYS A 75 -21.06 -1.92 -12.74
CA LYS A 75 -22.43 -2.32 -12.35
C LYS A 75 -22.41 -3.19 -11.09
N ALA A 76 -21.51 -4.14 -10.99
CA ALA A 76 -21.39 -5.01 -9.82
C ALA A 76 -21.01 -4.22 -8.56
N ALA A 77 -20.05 -3.29 -8.67
CA ALA A 77 -19.65 -2.40 -7.60
C ALA A 77 -20.81 -1.52 -7.11
N ASP A 78 -21.54 -0.88 -8.05
CA ASP A 78 -22.69 -0.03 -7.75
C ASP A 78 -23.82 -0.83 -7.06
N GLN A 79 -24.16 -2.01 -7.58
CA GLN A 79 -25.19 -2.89 -7.00
C GLN A 79 -24.82 -3.40 -5.61
N ALA A 80 -23.57 -3.79 -5.40
CA ALA A 80 -23.07 -4.22 -4.09
C ALA A 80 -22.86 -3.02 -3.14
N LYS A 81 -22.90 -1.79 -3.63
CA LYS A 81 -22.54 -0.55 -2.90
C LYS A 81 -21.15 -0.65 -2.28
N LEU A 82 -20.20 -1.19 -3.02
CA LEU A 82 -18.80 -1.32 -2.65
C LEU A 82 -17.96 -0.44 -3.58
N ARG A 83 -17.35 0.60 -3.03
CA ARG A 83 -16.55 1.54 -3.81
C ARG A 83 -15.28 0.89 -4.36
N ILE A 84 -14.99 1.09 -5.64
CA ILE A 84 -13.65 0.85 -6.18
C ILE A 84 -12.84 2.12 -5.93
N HIS A 85 -11.76 2.02 -5.13
CA HIS A 85 -10.97 3.19 -4.75
C HIS A 85 -9.69 3.36 -5.55
N SER A 86 -9.19 2.27 -6.13
CA SER A 86 -7.92 2.22 -6.84
C SER A 86 -7.94 1.21 -7.99
N VAL A 87 -7.12 1.47 -8.99
CA VAL A 87 -6.83 0.54 -10.09
C VAL A 87 -5.37 0.13 -10.04
N MET A 88 -5.10 -1.18 -9.96
CA MET A 88 -3.75 -1.72 -10.06
C MET A 88 -3.37 -1.88 -11.54
N ASN A 89 -2.36 -1.16 -12.01
CA ASN A 89 -1.78 -1.41 -13.33
C ASN A 89 -1.03 -2.75 -13.33
N GLY A 90 -1.37 -3.66 -14.23
CA GLY A 90 -0.86 -5.04 -14.25
C GLY A 90 0.31 -5.29 -15.19
N ASP A 91 0.55 -4.40 -16.14
CA ASP A 91 1.53 -4.64 -17.22
C ASP A 91 2.98 -4.26 -16.85
N HIS A 92 3.21 -3.64 -15.72
CA HIS A 92 4.47 -3.03 -15.32
C HIS A 92 5.67 -4.00 -15.22
N TRP A 93 5.44 -5.29 -14.93
CA TRP A 93 6.52 -6.28 -14.84
C TRP A 93 7.07 -6.68 -16.21
N GLN A 94 6.18 -6.92 -17.18
CA GLN A 94 6.56 -7.33 -18.53
C GLN A 94 6.87 -6.15 -19.43
N PHE A 95 6.20 -5.03 -19.20
CA PHE A 95 6.29 -3.82 -20.01
C PHE A 95 6.55 -2.60 -19.11
N PRO A 96 7.77 -2.50 -18.51
CA PRO A 96 8.10 -1.38 -17.63
C PRO A 96 8.28 -0.07 -18.39
N LEU A 97 7.82 1.04 -17.81
CA LEU A 97 8.05 2.39 -18.36
C LEU A 97 9.53 2.74 -18.51
N SER A 98 10.40 2.06 -17.76
CA SER A 98 11.85 2.24 -17.80
C SER A 98 12.55 1.57 -19.00
N SER A 99 11.83 0.78 -19.81
CA SER A 99 12.41 0.09 -20.96
C SER A 99 13.07 1.05 -21.95
N GLY A 100 14.14 0.59 -22.59
CA GLY A 100 14.75 1.23 -23.76
C GLY A 100 14.04 0.87 -25.07
N ASP A 101 13.18 -0.14 -25.07
CA ASP A 101 12.44 -0.61 -26.25
C ASP A 101 11.16 0.23 -26.44
N PRO A 102 11.02 0.92 -27.58
CA PRO A 102 9.84 1.76 -27.87
C PRO A 102 8.52 0.98 -27.88
N GLU A 103 8.51 -0.29 -28.31
CA GLU A 103 7.28 -1.11 -28.34
C GLU A 103 6.82 -1.47 -26.93
N VAL A 104 7.76 -1.84 -26.07
CA VAL A 104 7.51 -2.09 -24.64
C VAL A 104 6.94 -0.83 -23.98
N VAL A 105 7.56 0.32 -24.23
CA VAL A 105 7.10 1.60 -23.70
C VAL A 105 5.71 1.96 -24.21
N ALA A 106 5.45 1.81 -25.52
CA ALA A 106 4.14 2.10 -26.10
C ALA A 106 3.03 1.26 -25.45
N ARG A 107 3.30 -0.03 -25.20
CA ARG A 107 2.38 -0.93 -24.50
C ARG A 107 2.15 -0.49 -23.06
N SER A 108 3.20 -0.19 -22.33
CA SER A 108 3.12 0.31 -20.96
C SER A 108 2.31 1.61 -20.86
N MET A 109 2.57 2.56 -21.75
CA MET A 109 1.85 3.83 -21.81
C MET A 109 0.36 3.63 -22.16
N LYS A 110 0.05 2.67 -23.04
CA LYS A 110 -1.34 2.27 -23.34
C LYS A 110 -2.01 1.69 -22.10
N ALA A 111 -1.34 0.78 -21.39
CA ALA A 111 -1.85 0.17 -20.17
C ALA A 111 -2.15 1.23 -19.11
N MET A 112 -1.26 2.19 -18.90
CA MET A 112 -1.49 3.29 -17.97
C MET A 112 -2.67 4.17 -18.35
N ARG A 113 -2.84 4.49 -19.65
CA ARG A 113 -4.03 5.23 -20.12
C ARG A 113 -5.32 4.45 -19.91
N THR A 114 -5.29 3.13 -20.12
CA THR A 114 -6.42 2.24 -19.82
C THR A 114 -6.73 2.26 -18.33
N SER A 115 -5.72 2.14 -17.46
CA SER A 115 -5.89 2.19 -16.00
C SER A 115 -6.52 3.51 -15.54
N LEU A 116 -6.05 4.65 -16.08
CA LEU A 116 -6.64 5.96 -15.80
C LEU A 116 -8.10 6.06 -16.30
N GLY A 117 -8.39 5.47 -17.47
CA GLY A 117 -9.75 5.37 -17.99
C GLY A 117 -10.67 4.52 -17.12
N ASN A 118 -10.20 3.35 -16.66
CA ASN A 118 -10.94 2.51 -15.73
C ASN A 118 -11.20 3.25 -14.39
N ALA A 119 -10.19 3.94 -13.86
CA ALA A 119 -10.35 4.72 -12.64
C ALA A 119 -11.43 5.79 -12.79
N LYS A 120 -11.42 6.55 -13.90
CA LYS A 120 -12.47 7.53 -14.20
C LYS A 120 -13.85 6.88 -14.30
N LEU A 121 -13.97 5.75 -15.00
CA LEU A 121 -15.24 5.02 -15.17
C LEU A 121 -15.80 4.55 -13.84
N TRP A 122 -14.96 4.01 -12.97
CA TRP A 122 -15.36 3.43 -11.67
C TRP A 122 -15.47 4.45 -10.54
N GLY A 123 -15.05 5.70 -10.76
CA GLY A 123 -15.00 6.72 -9.71
C GLY A 123 -13.86 6.47 -8.71
N ALA A 124 -12.85 5.71 -9.12
CA ALA A 124 -11.61 5.55 -8.35
C ALA A 124 -10.76 6.82 -8.44
N ASP A 125 -10.04 7.14 -7.37
CA ASP A 125 -9.22 8.35 -7.28
C ASP A 125 -7.73 8.09 -7.51
N THR A 126 -7.33 6.82 -7.70
CA THR A 126 -5.92 6.42 -7.73
C THR A 126 -5.68 5.30 -8.75
N VAL A 127 -4.54 5.35 -9.42
CA VAL A 127 -3.95 4.23 -10.18
C VAL A 127 -2.61 3.90 -9.55
N LEU A 128 -2.43 2.64 -9.15
CA LEU A 128 -1.15 2.12 -8.70
C LEU A 128 -0.24 1.88 -9.91
N LEU A 129 1.00 2.35 -9.81
CA LEU A 129 2.03 2.17 -10.82
C LEU A 129 3.35 1.74 -10.19
N VAL A 130 3.87 0.59 -10.57
CA VAL A 130 5.29 0.27 -10.38
C VAL A 130 6.07 0.97 -11.50
N PRO A 131 6.92 1.97 -11.19
CA PRO A 131 7.41 2.92 -12.19
C PRO A 131 8.51 2.39 -13.09
N ALA A 132 9.30 1.42 -12.60
CA ALA A 132 10.49 0.97 -13.29
C ALA A 132 10.91 -0.44 -12.87
N VAL A 133 11.77 -1.05 -13.68
CA VAL A 133 12.50 -2.28 -13.34
C VAL A 133 13.98 -2.02 -13.66
N VAL A 134 14.86 -2.32 -12.72
CA VAL A 134 16.31 -2.30 -12.91
C VAL A 134 16.80 -3.72 -13.18
N ASN A 135 17.51 -3.90 -14.29
CA ASN A 135 18.04 -5.17 -14.74
C ASN A 135 19.36 -4.95 -15.51
N PRO A 136 20.05 -5.98 -16.03
CA PRO A 136 21.30 -5.80 -16.76
C PRO A 136 21.19 -4.88 -18.00
N GLU A 137 20.03 -4.80 -18.62
CA GLU A 137 19.75 -4.01 -19.83
C GLU A 137 19.26 -2.58 -19.50
N THR A 138 18.88 -2.34 -18.25
CA THR A 138 18.33 -1.05 -17.80
C THR A 138 19.02 -0.64 -16.51
N SER A 139 19.99 0.27 -16.61
CA SER A 139 20.70 0.81 -15.47
C SER A 139 19.75 1.55 -14.52
N TYR A 140 20.16 1.70 -13.26
CA TYR A 140 19.39 2.46 -12.27
C TYR A 140 19.11 3.91 -12.72
N GLN A 141 20.12 4.55 -13.31
CA GLN A 141 20.00 5.92 -13.81
C GLN A 141 19.05 6.02 -15.01
N ASP A 142 19.08 5.03 -15.93
CA ASP A 142 18.15 4.98 -17.04
C ASP A 142 16.72 4.69 -16.56
N ALA A 143 16.56 3.76 -15.63
CA ALA A 143 15.27 3.47 -15.01
C ALA A 143 14.64 4.73 -14.39
N TYR A 144 15.45 5.48 -13.65
CA TYR A 144 15.03 6.75 -13.03
C TYR A 144 14.59 7.79 -14.06
N LYS A 145 15.45 8.10 -15.02
CA LYS A 145 15.20 9.14 -16.04
C LYS A 145 14.03 8.77 -16.95
N ARG A 146 13.99 7.52 -17.44
CA ARG A 146 12.98 7.08 -18.40
C ARG A 146 11.60 7.02 -17.74
N SER A 147 11.48 6.44 -16.55
CA SER A 147 10.20 6.37 -15.85
C SER A 147 9.66 7.75 -15.50
N GLN A 148 10.52 8.67 -15.03
CA GLN A 148 10.14 10.05 -14.78
C GLN A 148 9.59 10.74 -16.05
N ALA A 149 10.28 10.62 -17.17
CA ALA A 149 9.83 11.21 -18.44
C ALA A 149 8.44 10.69 -18.84
N ARG A 150 8.22 9.37 -18.79
CA ARG A 150 6.95 8.73 -19.17
C ARG A 150 5.80 9.09 -18.23
N ILE A 151 6.05 9.13 -16.93
CA ILE A 151 5.03 9.55 -15.97
C ILE A 151 4.60 11.00 -16.22
N ARG A 152 5.55 11.90 -16.55
CA ARG A 152 5.23 13.30 -16.89
C ARG A 152 4.27 13.41 -18.09
N GLU A 153 4.38 12.53 -19.08
CA GLU A 153 3.47 12.46 -20.23
C GLU A 153 2.03 12.06 -19.82
N LEU A 154 1.86 11.37 -18.68
CA LEU A 154 0.56 10.92 -18.19
C LEU A 154 -0.12 11.93 -17.25
N ILE A 155 0.63 12.87 -16.66
CA ILE A 155 0.10 13.86 -15.70
C ILE A 155 -1.08 14.67 -16.26
N PRO A 156 -1.09 15.16 -17.51
CA PRO A 156 -2.24 15.91 -18.04
C PRO A 156 -3.53 15.08 -18.01
N MET A 157 -3.49 13.81 -18.40
CA MET A 157 -4.66 12.92 -18.37
C MET A 157 -5.09 12.61 -16.92
N ALA A 158 -4.13 12.36 -16.03
CA ALA A 158 -4.39 12.18 -14.61
C ALA A 158 -5.10 13.40 -13.99
N ALA A 159 -4.65 14.60 -14.34
CA ALA A 159 -5.25 15.86 -13.90
C ALA A 159 -6.68 16.05 -14.45
N GLU A 160 -6.90 15.79 -15.73
CA GLU A 160 -8.21 15.86 -16.38
C GLU A 160 -9.22 14.91 -15.71
N TYR A 161 -8.78 13.68 -15.40
CA TYR A 161 -9.63 12.66 -14.80
C TYR A 161 -9.73 12.78 -13.28
N LYS A 162 -8.92 13.65 -12.66
CA LYS A 162 -8.79 13.80 -11.19
C LYS A 162 -8.38 12.50 -10.52
N VAL A 163 -7.46 11.76 -11.14
CA VAL A 163 -6.94 10.48 -10.68
C VAL A 163 -5.45 10.62 -10.40
N VAL A 164 -5.02 10.20 -9.22
CA VAL A 164 -3.62 10.23 -8.81
C VAL A 164 -2.88 9.01 -9.38
N ILE A 165 -1.74 9.21 -10.02
CA ILE A 165 -0.77 8.16 -10.32
C ILE A 165 0.03 7.93 -9.05
N ALA A 166 -0.20 6.84 -8.36
CA ALA A 166 0.46 6.51 -7.12
C ALA A 166 1.58 5.47 -7.38
N VAL A 167 2.81 5.91 -7.20
CA VAL A 167 4.00 5.11 -7.41
C VAL A 167 4.17 4.13 -6.25
N GLU A 168 4.42 2.86 -6.56
CA GLU A 168 4.73 1.82 -5.58
C GLU A 168 6.17 1.35 -5.72
N GLU A 169 6.85 1.20 -4.58
CA GLU A 169 8.10 0.47 -4.45
C GLU A 169 7.80 -1.02 -4.31
N VAL A 170 8.51 -1.84 -5.08
CA VAL A 170 8.41 -3.31 -5.06
C VAL A 170 9.81 -3.93 -5.20
N TRP A 171 9.92 -5.26 -5.30
CA TRP A 171 11.20 -5.98 -5.41
C TRP A 171 11.82 -5.94 -6.81
N ASN A 172 11.84 -4.76 -7.42
CA ASN A 172 12.34 -4.49 -8.77
C ASN A 172 13.70 -3.79 -8.82
N LYS A 173 14.40 -3.71 -7.67
CA LYS A 173 15.69 -3.05 -7.49
C LYS A 173 15.65 -1.54 -7.76
N PHE A 174 14.51 -0.90 -7.53
CA PHE A 174 14.30 0.52 -7.74
C PHE A 174 13.61 1.17 -6.53
N LEU A 175 13.93 2.41 -6.21
CA LEU A 175 13.45 3.15 -5.04
C LEU A 175 13.78 2.44 -3.71
N LEU A 176 15.07 2.14 -3.50
CA LEU A 176 15.56 1.29 -2.42
C LEU A 176 15.69 2.00 -1.05
N SER A 177 15.30 3.27 -0.95
CA SER A 177 15.27 3.99 0.32
C SER A 177 14.09 4.94 0.43
N PRO A 178 13.60 5.22 1.65
CA PRO A 178 12.46 6.12 1.84
C PRO A 178 12.77 7.56 1.41
N LEU A 179 14.01 8.01 1.55
CA LEU A 179 14.41 9.37 1.17
C LEU A 179 14.44 9.53 -0.36
N GLU A 180 14.95 8.51 -1.05
CA GLU A 180 14.93 8.48 -2.51
C GLU A 180 13.50 8.44 -3.05
N PHE A 181 12.65 7.59 -2.46
CA PHE A 181 11.26 7.50 -2.88
C PHE A 181 10.52 8.83 -2.69
N ALA A 182 10.70 9.47 -1.54
CA ALA A 182 10.14 10.81 -1.30
C ALA A 182 10.63 11.82 -2.34
N HIS A 183 11.94 11.84 -2.63
CA HIS A 183 12.54 12.71 -3.61
C HIS A 183 12.00 12.45 -5.03
N TYR A 184 11.93 11.17 -5.44
CA TYR A 184 11.40 10.76 -6.74
C TYR A 184 9.98 11.28 -6.98
N VAL A 185 9.11 11.20 -5.96
CA VAL A 185 7.74 11.73 -6.04
C VAL A 185 7.72 13.26 -6.10
N ASP A 186 8.54 13.93 -5.30
CA ASP A 186 8.59 15.40 -5.22
C ASP A 186 9.09 16.06 -6.52
N GLU A 187 9.98 15.40 -7.26
CA GLU A 187 10.53 15.93 -8.51
C GLU A 187 9.47 16.12 -9.60
N PHE A 188 8.31 15.45 -9.51
CA PHE A 188 7.22 15.72 -10.45
C PHE A 188 6.58 17.09 -10.23
N LYS A 189 6.67 17.67 -9.03
CA LYS A 189 6.05 18.95 -8.65
C LYS A 189 4.57 19.00 -9.04
N SER A 190 3.87 17.88 -8.89
CA SER A 190 2.49 17.68 -9.29
C SER A 190 1.68 17.04 -8.17
N PRO A 191 0.45 17.50 -7.91
CA PRO A 191 -0.45 16.82 -6.97
C PRO A 191 -0.94 15.46 -7.49
N TRP A 192 -0.77 15.19 -8.79
CA TRP A 192 -1.25 13.99 -9.46
C TRP A 192 -0.25 12.83 -9.49
N VAL A 193 0.93 13.00 -8.87
CA VAL A 193 1.88 11.91 -8.63
C VAL A 193 2.16 11.83 -7.15
N LYS A 194 1.93 10.68 -6.55
CA LYS A 194 2.04 10.42 -5.11
C LYS A 194 2.62 9.02 -4.86
N ALA A 195 2.67 8.61 -3.59
CA ALA A 195 3.12 7.29 -3.19
C ALA A 195 1.94 6.36 -2.89
N TYR A 196 1.96 5.17 -3.46
CA TYR A 196 1.26 3.99 -2.96
C TYR A 196 2.25 3.24 -2.08
N PHE A 197 1.99 3.09 -0.81
CA PHE A 197 2.98 2.53 0.10
C PHE A 197 2.57 1.13 0.57
N ASP A 198 3.42 0.15 0.29
CA ASP A 198 3.26 -1.23 0.76
C ASP A 198 4.14 -1.47 1.99
N VAL A 199 3.51 -1.84 3.10
CA VAL A 199 4.23 -2.07 4.35
C VAL A 199 5.08 -3.35 4.33
N GLY A 200 4.69 -4.35 3.52
CA GLY A 200 5.40 -5.63 3.43
C GLY A 200 6.60 -5.59 2.49
N ASN A 201 6.50 -4.87 1.37
CA ASN A 201 7.58 -4.82 0.38
C ASN A 201 8.89 -4.28 0.97
N VAL A 202 8.80 -3.25 1.80
CA VAL A 202 9.98 -2.55 2.34
C VAL A 202 10.67 -3.28 3.48
N VAL A 203 10.08 -4.34 4.04
CA VAL A 203 10.68 -5.12 5.14
C VAL A 203 12.03 -5.72 4.76
N LEU A 204 12.27 -5.96 3.46
CA LEU A 204 13.58 -6.40 2.96
C LEU A 204 14.68 -5.34 3.12
N TRP A 205 14.30 -4.06 3.10
CA TRP A 205 15.21 -2.93 3.01
C TRP A 205 15.30 -2.11 4.30
N GLY A 206 14.28 -2.20 5.15
CA GLY A 206 14.23 -1.40 6.36
C GLY A 206 12.97 -1.63 7.19
N TYR A 207 12.63 -0.63 7.97
CA TYR A 207 11.49 -0.66 8.87
C TYR A 207 10.34 0.16 8.29
N PRO A 208 9.17 -0.46 8.00
CA PRO A 208 8.05 0.22 7.33
C PRO A 208 7.60 1.52 8.01
N GLN A 209 7.63 1.59 9.34
CA GLN A 209 7.26 2.79 10.10
C GLN A 209 8.17 3.99 9.80
N ASP A 210 9.46 3.76 9.47
CA ASP A 210 10.38 4.83 9.10
C ASP A 210 10.08 5.35 7.69
N TRP A 211 9.71 4.43 6.78
CA TRP A 211 9.26 4.81 5.44
C TRP A 211 7.98 5.63 5.48
N ILE A 212 7.01 5.24 6.32
CA ILE A 212 5.76 6.00 6.53
C ILE A 212 6.08 7.43 6.97
N ARG A 213 6.97 7.62 7.95
CA ARG A 213 7.37 8.95 8.42
C ARG A 213 8.07 9.77 7.35
N ALA A 214 9.01 9.16 6.62
CA ALA A 214 9.75 9.83 5.54
C ALA A 214 8.86 10.25 4.37
N LEU A 215 7.94 9.38 3.96
CA LEU A 215 6.99 9.66 2.88
C LEU A 215 5.90 10.65 3.32
N GLY A 216 5.42 10.55 4.55
CA GLY A 216 4.46 11.48 5.13
C GLY A 216 3.21 11.66 4.26
N LYS A 217 2.85 12.91 3.98
CA LYS A 217 1.68 13.28 3.16
C LYS A 217 1.75 12.89 1.68
N ARG A 218 2.86 12.30 1.24
CA ARG A 218 2.97 11.75 -0.12
C ARG A 218 2.21 10.44 -0.26
N ILE A 219 1.97 9.72 0.86
CA ILE A 219 1.18 8.48 0.86
C ILE A 219 -0.28 8.80 0.64
N VAL A 220 -0.88 8.23 -0.41
CA VAL A 220 -2.31 8.36 -0.71
C VAL A 220 -3.07 7.05 -0.55
N LYS A 221 -2.39 5.91 -0.68
CA LYS A 221 -2.93 4.56 -0.50
C LYS A 221 -1.89 3.67 0.19
N LEU A 222 -2.38 2.62 0.84
CA LEU A 222 -1.56 1.61 1.50
C LEU A 222 -1.91 0.22 0.98
N HIS A 223 -0.88 -0.63 0.84
CA HIS A 223 -1.04 -2.07 0.86
C HIS A 223 -0.67 -2.62 2.23
N PHE A 224 -1.51 -3.53 2.72
CA PHE A 224 -1.26 -4.31 3.93
C PHE A 224 -1.00 -5.75 3.53
N LYS A 225 0.22 -6.18 3.75
CA LYS A 225 0.65 -7.58 3.72
C LYS A 225 1.65 -7.80 4.84
N ASP A 226 1.79 -9.01 5.28
CA ASP A 226 2.75 -9.34 6.33
C ASP A 226 3.79 -10.31 5.83
N PHE A 227 4.95 -10.28 6.45
CA PHE A 227 6.13 -10.90 5.92
C PHE A 227 6.92 -11.58 7.03
N LYS A 228 7.38 -12.81 6.78
CA LYS A 228 8.17 -13.57 7.72
C LYS A 228 9.45 -14.01 7.08
N PHE A 229 10.56 -13.76 7.78
CA PHE A 229 11.83 -14.33 7.41
C PHE A 229 12.00 -15.69 8.05
N GLN A 230 12.40 -16.66 7.26
CA GLN A 230 12.80 -17.97 7.73
C GLN A 230 14.26 -18.20 7.34
N GLN A 231 15.04 -18.73 8.28
CA GLN A 231 16.37 -19.24 7.95
C GLN A 231 16.23 -20.71 7.58
N ASN A 232 16.43 -21.03 6.32
CA ASN A 232 16.53 -22.42 5.89
C ASN A 232 17.74 -23.05 6.59
N ARG A 233 17.48 -24.05 7.44
CA ARG A 233 18.51 -24.68 8.27
C ARG A 233 19.56 -25.46 7.46
N GLU A 234 19.20 -25.97 6.29
CA GLU A 234 20.07 -26.76 5.43
C GLU A 234 20.95 -25.88 4.55
N THR A 235 20.32 -24.89 3.88
CA THR A 235 21.05 -24.00 2.94
C THR A 235 21.64 -22.78 3.62
N ARG A 236 21.27 -22.49 4.87
CA ARG A 236 21.57 -21.26 5.62
C ARG A 236 21.12 -19.97 4.90
N LYS A 237 20.32 -20.10 3.86
CA LYS A 237 19.74 -18.94 3.18
C LYS A 237 18.58 -18.38 3.99
N ARG A 238 18.49 -17.06 4.00
CA ARG A 238 17.31 -16.36 4.54
C ARG A 238 16.23 -16.44 3.46
N GLU A 239 15.21 -17.20 3.74
CA GLU A 239 14.01 -17.30 2.92
C GLU A 239 12.96 -16.35 3.50
N ALA A 240 12.07 -15.90 2.64
CA ALA A 240 11.06 -14.94 3.00
C ALA A 240 9.73 -15.36 2.41
N GLU A 241 8.68 -15.27 3.21
CA GLU A 241 7.36 -15.67 2.76
C GLU A 241 6.32 -14.64 3.22
N PHE A 242 5.31 -14.41 2.38
CA PHE A 242 4.13 -13.67 2.78
C PHE A 242 3.23 -14.55 3.64
N VAL A 243 2.79 -13.99 4.76
CA VAL A 243 1.92 -14.67 5.73
C VAL A 243 0.67 -13.83 5.99
N ASN A 244 -0.28 -14.37 6.74
CA ASN A 244 -1.46 -13.58 7.15
C ASN A 244 -1.06 -12.41 8.04
N LEU A 245 -1.86 -11.35 8.01
CA LEU A 245 -1.65 -10.16 8.84
C LEU A 245 -1.53 -10.51 10.32
N GLY A 246 -0.46 -10.05 10.95
CA GLY A 246 -0.16 -10.32 12.35
C GLY A 246 0.53 -11.67 12.62
N GLU A 247 0.89 -12.43 11.59
CA GLU A 247 1.66 -13.69 11.71
C GLU A 247 3.12 -13.53 11.27
N GLY A 248 3.47 -12.34 10.74
CA GLY A 248 4.82 -11.99 10.29
C GLY A 248 5.64 -11.23 11.32
N GLU A 249 6.63 -10.49 10.80
CA GLU A 249 7.60 -9.73 11.60
C GLU A 249 7.30 -8.22 11.61
N ILE A 250 6.21 -7.77 10.98
CA ILE A 250 5.84 -6.36 10.96
C ILE A 250 5.33 -5.94 12.34
N ASP A 251 5.92 -4.90 12.90
CA ASP A 251 5.43 -4.25 14.12
C ASP A 251 4.22 -3.37 13.79
N TRP A 252 3.04 -3.96 13.79
CA TRP A 252 1.79 -3.29 13.47
C TRP A 252 1.46 -2.15 14.44
N LYS A 253 1.95 -2.18 15.69
CA LYS A 253 1.80 -1.06 16.62
C LYS A 253 2.65 0.13 16.21
N ALA A 254 3.88 -0.13 15.76
CA ALA A 254 4.73 0.93 15.21
C ALA A 254 4.17 1.51 13.90
N ILE A 255 3.55 0.67 13.04
CA ILE A 255 2.82 1.11 11.84
C ILE A 255 1.64 2.01 12.22
N HIS A 256 0.80 1.57 13.17
CA HIS A 256 -0.33 2.36 13.66
C HIS A 256 0.13 3.74 14.19
N ALA A 257 1.19 3.76 15.01
CA ALA A 257 1.75 5.00 15.54
C ALA A 257 2.24 5.93 14.42
N ALA A 258 3.01 5.40 13.44
CA ALA A 258 3.52 6.19 12.32
C ALA A 258 2.39 6.75 11.43
N LEU A 259 1.35 5.97 11.15
CA LEU A 259 0.17 6.43 10.40
C LEU A 259 -0.61 7.52 11.16
N THR A 260 -0.69 7.40 12.49
CA THR A 260 -1.27 8.43 13.37
C THR A 260 -0.47 9.72 13.30
N GLU A 261 0.86 9.65 13.42
CA GLU A 261 1.78 10.80 13.38
C GLU A 261 1.65 11.61 12.08
N ILE A 262 1.55 10.92 10.93
CA ILE A 262 1.39 11.60 9.63
C ILE A 262 -0.05 12.02 9.34
N GLY A 263 -1.01 11.61 10.17
CA GLY A 263 -2.44 11.91 10.03
C GLY A 263 -3.09 11.26 8.82
N TYR A 264 -2.69 10.02 8.49
CA TYR A 264 -3.21 9.30 7.33
C TYR A 264 -4.70 8.91 7.51
N LYS A 265 -5.51 9.13 6.46
CA LYS A 265 -6.97 8.88 6.46
C LYS A 265 -7.47 8.22 5.16
N GLY A 266 -6.58 7.64 4.38
CA GLY A 266 -6.91 7.04 3.09
C GLY A 266 -7.45 5.62 3.22
N SER A 267 -7.17 4.80 2.20
CA SER A 267 -7.54 3.39 2.13
C SER A 267 -6.31 2.51 2.41
N ALA A 268 -6.54 1.35 3.02
CA ALA A 268 -5.56 0.29 3.15
C ALA A 268 -6.12 -0.98 2.51
N THR A 269 -5.54 -1.38 1.39
CA THR A 269 -5.91 -2.59 0.65
C THR A 269 -5.10 -3.76 1.19
N VAL A 270 -5.78 -4.83 1.58
CA VAL A 270 -5.09 -6.09 1.86
C VAL A 270 -4.67 -6.72 0.55
N GLU A 271 -3.39 -7.10 0.47
CA GLU A 271 -2.80 -7.81 -0.66
C GLU A 271 -2.15 -9.12 -0.17
N LEU A 272 -2.97 -10.18 -0.12
CA LEU A 272 -2.58 -11.52 0.29
C LEU A 272 -3.08 -12.55 -0.73
N SER A 273 -2.78 -13.82 -0.49
CA SER A 273 -3.41 -14.91 -1.21
C SER A 273 -4.92 -14.87 -1.01
N GLY A 274 -5.69 -15.16 -2.06
CA GLY A 274 -7.14 -15.22 -1.98
C GLY A 274 -7.63 -16.43 -1.21
N GLY A 275 -8.90 -16.42 -0.84
CA GLY A 275 -9.52 -17.52 -0.11
C GLY A 275 -11.05 -17.49 -0.15
N ASP A 276 -11.66 -18.36 0.66
CA ASP A 276 -13.10 -18.44 0.82
C ASP A 276 -13.65 -17.34 1.74
N ARG A 277 -14.96 -17.38 1.98
CA ARG A 277 -15.66 -16.44 2.86
C ARG A 277 -15.05 -16.41 4.28
N ALA A 278 -14.71 -17.57 4.84
CA ALA A 278 -14.22 -17.65 6.20
C ALA A 278 -12.84 -16.99 6.32
N TYR A 279 -11.96 -17.28 5.36
CA TYR A 279 -10.65 -16.65 5.26
C TYR A 279 -10.75 -15.13 5.11
N LEU A 280 -11.57 -14.65 4.18
CA LEU A 280 -11.75 -13.21 3.95
C LEU A 280 -12.32 -12.48 5.17
N ALA A 281 -13.23 -13.13 5.92
CA ALA A 281 -13.77 -12.60 7.17
C ALA A 281 -12.70 -12.52 8.28
N ASP A 282 -11.81 -13.54 8.38
CA ASP A 282 -10.67 -13.48 9.30
C ASP A 282 -9.71 -12.35 8.95
N VAL A 283 -9.32 -12.24 7.69
CA VAL A 283 -8.46 -11.16 7.20
C VAL A 283 -9.05 -9.79 7.52
N SER A 284 -10.36 -9.59 7.26
CA SER A 284 -11.05 -8.33 7.58
C SER A 284 -10.96 -7.99 9.07
N LYS A 285 -11.14 -8.97 9.96
CA LYS A 285 -11.01 -8.76 11.42
C LYS A 285 -9.56 -8.47 11.85
N ARG A 286 -8.56 -9.03 11.17
CA ARG A 286 -7.15 -8.72 11.44
C ARG A 286 -6.85 -7.26 11.09
N VAL A 287 -7.40 -6.74 9.99
CA VAL A 287 -7.30 -5.32 9.65
C VAL A 287 -7.95 -4.46 10.75
N ASP A 288 -9.13 -4.82 11.25
CA ASP A 288 -9.78 -4.07 12.33
C ASP A 288 -8.89 -3.97 13.58
N LYS A 289 -8.20 -5.05 13.97
CA LYS A 289 -7.26 -5.05 15.08
C LYS A 289 -6.07 -4.11 14.84
N ILE A 290 -5.49 -4.17 13.63
CA ILE A 290 -4.38 -3.29 13.24
C ILE A 290 -4.81 -1.83 13.31
N LEU A 291 -5.97 -1.50 12.77
CA LEU A 291 -6.50 -0.14 12.78
C LEU A 291 -6.87 0.36 14.18
N ALA A 292 -7.16 -0.55 15.10
CA ALA A 292 -7.38 -0.25 16.51
C ALA A 292 -6.08 -0.14 17.33
N GLY A 293 -4.91 -0.38 16.73
CA GLY A 293 -3.61 -0.31 17.43
C GLY A 293 -3.30 -1.51 18.31
N ALA A 294 -3.92 -2.66 18.04
CA ALA A 294 -3.77 -3.89 18.82
C ALA A 294 -2.64 -4.81 18.29
#